data_41769ea2e0890dfcbae01c7fb3dde22a
#
_entry.id   41769ea2e0890dfcbae01c7fb3dde22a
#
_cell.length_a   1.000
_cell.length_b   1.000
_cell.length_c   1.000
_cell.angle_alpha   90.00
_cell.angle_beta   90.00
_cell.angle_gamma   90.00
#
_symmetry.space_group_name_H-M   'P 1'
#
loop_
_entity.id
_entity.type
_entity.pdbx_description
1 polymer ?
#
loop_
_entity_poly.entity_id
_entity_poly.type
_entity_poly.pdbx_seq_one_letter_code
_entity_poly.pdbx_strand_id
1 'polypeptide(L)'
;MSLAFDPTDDFADVADFQQDVTLLRPGTSDSWALAHAVRAVVRVSEARASGGDVTEDDVVWHLDAAEWDGSPQPGDVIVQSDARRWTILAARLTATGRWRCVCRDLAIAQGLDQYVDVEVAISTKDPAGAESVTWHPWRTGVPARIQPVRSTVEDDYQRRTVSSELKIYVADQLPLDETHRIRAPDGTTYRVVGCRNAERIDALMEIDVVEERD
;
A
#
# COMPACT_ATOMS: atom_id res chain seq x y z
N MET A 1 -36.46 35.47 2.44
CA MET A 1 -35.12 35.07 1.99
C MET A 1 -34.66 33.95 2.87
N SER A 2 -34.65 32.72 2.36
CA SER A 2 -34.02 31.61 3.07
C SER A 2 -32.53 31.74 2.78
N LEU A 3 -31.74 32.02 3.80
CA LEU A 3 -30.29 31.82 3.73
C LEU A 3 -30.12 30.31 3.55
N ALA A 4 -29.74 29.89 2.38
CA ALA A 4 -29.34 28.50 2.15
C ALA A 4 -28.02 28.30 2.90
N PHE A 5 -28.11 27.77 4.11
CA PHE A 5 -26.94 27.30 4.85
C PHE A 5 -26.43 26.06 4.14
N ASP A 6 -25.24 26.16 3.54
CA ASP A 6 -24.54 25.01 3.01
C ASP A 6 -23.46 24.59 4.01
N PRO A 7 -23.69 23.51 4.77
CA PRO A 7 -22.72 23.06 5.77
C PRO A 7 -21.40 22.56 5.16
N THR A 8 -21.33 22.36 3.85
CA THR A 8 -20.13 21.92 3.13
C THR A 8 -19.12 23.06 3.03
N ASP A 9 -19.58 24.22 2.60
CA ASP A 9 -18.74 25.43 2.49
C ASP A 9 -18.25 25.89 3.86
N ASP A 10 -19.13 25.93 4.87
CA ASP A 10 -18.75 26.33 6.23
C ASP A 10 -17.70 25.38 6.86
N PHE A 11 -17.76 24.10 6.53
CA PHE A 11 -16.77 23.15 7.07
C PHE A 11 -15.39 23.29 6.38
N ALA A 12 -15.35 23.64 5.12
CA ALA A 12 -14.10 23.91 4.41
C ALA A 12 -13.38 25.14 4.99
N ASP A 13 -14.13 26.15 5.43
CA ASP A 13 -13.58 27.39 5.99
C ASP A 13 -13.20 27.31 7.47
N VAL A 14 -13.80 26.38 8.25
CA VAL A 14 -13.68 26.33 9.73
C VAL A 14 -12.88 25.12 10.21
N ALA A 15 -12.66 24.10 9.38
CA ALA A 15 -11.93 22.91 9.82
C ALA A 15 -10.44 23.20 10.01
N ASP A 16 -9.99 23.24 11.26
CA ASP A 16 -8.58 23.19 11.61
C ASP A 16 -7.96 21.88 11.14
N PHE A 17 -6.65 21.92 10.78
CA PHE A 17 -5.86 20.74 10.40
C PHE A 17 -6.23 20.07 9.07
N GLN A 18 -6.69 20.83 8.10
CA GLN A 18 -6.83 20.35 6.73
C GLN A 18 -5.46 19.97 6.16
N GLN A 19 -5.44 18.91 5.35
CA GLN A 19 -4.23 18.37 4.74
C GLN A 19 -4.48 18.04 3.28
N ASP A 20 -3.45 18.29 2.48
CA ASP A 20 -3.41 17.79 1.11
C ASP A 20 -3.11 16.29 1.13
N VAL A 21 -3.92 15.52 0.45
CA VAL A 21 -3.74 14.08 0.30
C VAL A 21 -3.98 13.66 -1.14
N THR A 22 -3.44 12.49 -1.49
CA THR A 22 -3.75 11.85 -2.77
C THR A 22 -4.53 10.57 -2.49
N LEU A 23 -5.69 10.42 -3.11
CA LEU A 23 -6.44 9.17 -3.11
C LEU A 23 -6.02 8.34 -4.32
N LEU A 24 -5.62 7.09 -4.08
CA LEU A 24 -5.20 6.13 -5.10
C LEU A 24 -6.17 4.96 -5.12
N ARG A 25 -6.51 4.46 -6.31
CA ARG A 25 -7.25 3.20 -6.49
C ARG A 25 -6.30 2.10 -6.94
N PRO A 26 -6.01 1.09 -6.10
CA PRO A 26 -5.14 -0.02 -6.48
C PRO A 26 -5.65 -0.76 -7.71
N GLY A 27 -4.71 -1.17 -8.56
CA GLY A 27 -5.03 -1.89 -9.82
C GLY A 27 -5.47 -0.99 -10.98
N THR A 28 -5.55 0.32 -10.76
CA THR A 28 -5.77 1.32 -11.80
C THR A 28 -4.66 2.37 -11.79
N SER A 29 -4.65 3.26 -12.77
CA SER A 29 -3.82 4.46 -12.77
C SER A 29 -4.53 5.67 -12.14
N ASP A 30 -5.72 5.48 -11.57
CA ASP A 30 -6.54 6.56 -11.08
C ASP A 30 -5.99 7.12 -9.77
N SER A 31 -5.83 8.44 -9.75
CA SER A 31 -5.39 9.20 -8.59
C SER A 31 -6.07 10.56 -8.54
N TRP A 32 -6.45 10.99 -7.34
CA TRP A 32 -7.14 12.26 -7.13
C TRP A 32 -6.45 13.04 -6.02
N ALA A 33 -6.08 14.28 -6.30
CA ALA A 33 -5.57 15.21 -5.30
C ALA A 33 -6.75 15.86 -4.58
N LEU A 34 -6.75 15.80 -3.25
CA LEU A 34 -7.78 16.36 -2.37
C LEU A 34 -7.12 17.32 -1.38
N ALA A 35 -7.59 18.57 -1.32
CA ALA A 35 -6.96 19.64 -0.54
C ALA A 35 -7.54 19.79 0.88
N HIS A 36 -8.78 19.37 1.11
CA HIS A 36 -9.50 19.63 2.37
C HIS A 36 -9.74 18.35 3.18
N ALA A 37 -8.78 17.41 3.16
CA ALA A 37 -8.86 16.19 3.94
C ALA A 37 -8.56 16.46 5.43
N VAL A 38 -9.37 15.90 6.32
CA VAL A 38 -9.19 16.02 7.79
C VAL A 38 -9.07 14.65 8.41
N ARG A 39 -8.00 14.45 9.19
CA ARG A 39 -7.76 13.22 9.93
C ARG A 39 -8.21 13.34 11.38
N ALA A 40 -8.95 12.37 11.85
CA ALA A 40 -9.37 12.23 13.25
C ALA A 40 -9.09 10.82 13.78
N VAL A 41 -8.87 10.70 15.07
CA VAL A 41 -8.75 9.39 15.73
C VAL A 41 -10.12 8.73 15.87
N VAL A 42 -10.16 7.39 15.84
CA VAL A 42 -11.37 6.63 16.14
C VAL A 42 -11.68 6.73 17.63
N ARG A 43 -12.95 6.94 17.97
CA ARG A 43 -13.36 6.94 19.37
C ARG A 43 -13.37 5.52 19.92
N VAL A 44 -12.91 5.32 21.16
CA VAL A 44 -12.89 4.01 21.84
C VAL A 44 -14.28 3.34 21.85
N SER A 45 -15.35 4.12 22.00
CA SER A 45 -16.74 3.61 21.94
C SER A 45 -17.11 3.07 20.55
N GLU A 46 -16.57 3.64 19.49
CA GLU A 46 -16.80 3.24 18.11
C GLU A 46 -16.01 1.95 17.80
N ALA A 47 -14.75 1.87 18.21
CA ALA A 47 -13.93 0.66 18.08
C ALA A 47 -14.57 -0.53 18.81
N ARG A 48 -15.11 -0.32 20.01
CA ARG A 48 -15.83 -1.37 20.75
C ARG A 48 -17.14 -1.80 20.10
N ALA A 49 -17.87 -0.86 19.51
CA ALA A 49 -19.16 -1.14 18.88
C ALA A 49 -19.00 -1.91 17.54
N SER A 50 -17.84 -1.86 16.91
CA SER A 50 -17.58 -2.52 15.63
C SER A 50 -17.35 -4.04 15.74
N GLY A 51 -17.24 -4.59 16.96
CA GLY A 51 -16.98 -6.01 17.16
C GLY A 51 -15.59 -6.46 16.74
N GLY A 52 -14.64 -5.52 16.56
CA GLY A 52 -13.26 -5.77 16.16
C GLY A 52 -12.94 -5.43 14.68
N ASP A 53 -13.94 -5.02 13.90
CA ASP A 53 -13.72 -4.57 12.53
C ASP A 53 -12.97 -3.22 12.48
N VAL A 54 -13.12 -2.41 13.54
CA VAL A 54 -12.41 -1.14 13.73
C VAL A 54 -11.63 -1.20 15.04
N THR A 55 -10.36 -0.84 15.01
CA THR A 55 -9.47 -0.83 16.18
C THR A 55 -9.17 0.60 16.66
N GLU A 56 -8.55 0.74 17.84
CA GLU A 56 -8.12 2.04 18.36
C GLU A 56 -6.98 2.66 17.53
N ASP A 57 -6.23 1.83 16.78
CA ASP A 57 -5.17 2.27 15.88
C ASP A 57 -5.68 2.76 14.53
N ASP A 58 -6.96 2.52 14.22
CA ASP A 58 -7.58 3.02 13.00
C ASP A 58 -7.80 4.53 13.10
N VAL A 59 -7.81 5.19 11.98
CA VAL A 59 -8.10 6.63 11.88
C VAL A 59 -9.32 6.86 11.01
N VAL A 60 -9.97 8.00 11.22
CA VAL A 60 -11.05 8.47 10.36
C VAL A 60 -10.54 9.61 9.50
N TRP A 61 -10.66 9.47 8.20
CA TRP A 61 -10.48 10.55 7.25
C TRP A 61 -11.83 11.10 6.82
N HIS A 62 -11.94 12.42 6.81
CA HIS A 62 -13.05 13.15 6.22
C HIS A 62 -12.56 13.79 4.94
N LEU A 63 -13.10 13.33 3.80
CA LEU A 63 -12.77 13.85 2.47
C LEU A 63 -13.95 14.68 1.97
N ASP A 64 -13.68 15.79 1.29
CA ASP A 64 -14.73 16.62 0.70
C ASP A 64 -15.29 15.94 -0.54
N ALA A 65 -16.62 15.74 -0.57
CA ALA A 65 -17.28 15.12 -1.71
C ALA A 65 -17.36 16.07 -2.93
N ALA A 66 -17.19 17.38 -2.73
CA ALA A 66 -17.21 18.34 -3.83
C ALA A 66 -15.89 18.38 -4.63
N GLU A 67 -14.78 17.91 -4.05
CA GLU A 67 -13.48 17.89 -4.73
C GLU A 67 -13.32 16.74 -5.73
N TRP A 68 -14.27 15.84 -5.81
CA TRP A 68 -14.13 14.63 -6.60
C TRP A 68 -15.48 14.03 -7.00
N ASP A 69 -15.68 13.79 -8.29
CA ASP A 69 -16.91 13.22 -8.86
C ASP A 69 -17.11 11.72 -8.57
N GLY A 70 -16.23 11.10 -7.76
CA GLY A 70 -16.28 9.69 -7.42
C GLY A 70 -16.75 9.42 -6.00
N SER A 71 -16.63 8.16 -5.61
CA SER A 71 -16.81 7.71 -4.22
C SER A 71 -15.64 6.86 -3.77
N PRO A 72 -15.09 7.11 -2.57
CA PRO A 72 -14.05 6.24 -2.00
C PRO A 72 -14.60 4.84 -1.79
N GLN A 73 -13.80 3.86 -2.13
CA GLN A 73 -14.16 2.45 -1.99
C GLN A 73 -13.24 1.78 -0.95
N PRO A 74 -13.72 0.73 -0.27
CA PRO A 74 -12.85 -0.13 0.49
C PRO A 74 -11.70 -0.66 -0.37
N GLY A 75 -10.46 -0.53 0.13
CA GLY A 75 -9.24 -0.87 -0.61
C GLY A 75 -8.56 0.33 -1.29
N ASP A 76 -9.24 1.46 -1.48
CA ASP A 76 -8.57 2.69 -1.91
C ASP A 76 -7.56 3.15 -0.85
N VAL A 77 -6.51 3.87 -1.25
CA VAL A 77 -5.41 4.27 -0.36
C VAL A 77 -5.30 5.80 -0.35
N ILE A 78 -5.37 6.38 0.84
CA ILE A 78 -5.06 7.79 1.07
C ILE A 78 -3.56 7.92 1.34
N VAL A 79 -2.87 8.74 0.56
CA VAL A 79 -1.44 9.04 0.71
C VAL A 79 -1.28 10.47 1.20
N GLN A 80 -0.62 10.64 2.35
CA GLN A 80 -0.26 11.94 2.91
C GLN A 80 1.01 12.50 2.27
N SER A 81 1.27 13.78 2.48
CA SER A 81 2.49 14.46 2.01
C SER A 81 3.79 13.89 2.58
N ASP A 82 3.74 13.25 3.76
CA ASP A 82 4.86 12.53 4.39
C ASP A 82 5.02 11.09 3.89
N ALA A 83 4.33 10.74 2.79
CA ALA A 83 4.29 9.40 2.19
C ALA A 83 3.59 8.32 3.03
N ARG A 84 2.98 8.64 4.17
CA ARG A 84 2.12 7.70 4.90
C ARG A 84 0.93 7.28 4.10
N ARG A 85 0.58 6.00 4.23
CA ARG A 85 -0.46 5.35 3.43
C ARG A 85 -1.55 4.77 4.34
N TRP A 86 -2.78 5.11 4.04
CA TRP A 86 -3.95 4.72 4.82
C TRP A 86 -4.93 3.97 3.94
N THR A 87 -5.05 2.68 4.13
CA THR A 87 -6.02 1.86 3.40
C THR A 87 -7.42 2.08 3.93
N ILE A 88 -8.36 2.43 3.06
CA ILE A 88 -9.76 2.62 3.39
C ILE A 88 -10.41 1.25 3.65
N LEU A 89 -10.89 1.03 4.86
CA LEU A 89 -11.63 -0.17 5.26
C LEU A 89 -13.13 -0.01 5.01
N ALA A 90 -13.65 1.19 5.24
CA ALA A 90 -15.05 1.51 5.02
C ALA A 90 -15.20 3.00 4.69
N ALA A 91 -16.16 3.34 3.83
CA ALA A 91 -16.48 4.71 3.48
C ALA A 91 -18.00 4.92 3.50
N ARG A 92 -18.43 6.09 3.98
CA ARG A 92 -19.84 6.52 3.93
C ARG A 92 -19.93 8.03 3.73
N LEU A 93 -20.88 8.45 2.93
CA LEU A 93 -21.23 9.86 2.80
C LEU A 93 -22.00 10.33 4.06
N THR A 94 -21.60 11.45 4.61
CA THR A 94 -22.28 12.10 5.74
C THR A 94 -23.33 13.09 5.24
N ALA A 95 -24.22 13.50 6.12
CA ALA A 95 -25.23 14.53 5.80
C ALA A 95 -24.61 15.92 5.53
N THR A 96 -23.33 16.11 5.88
CA THR A 96 -22.57 17.33 5.65
C THR A 96 -21.77 17.31 4.36
N GLY A 97 -22.08 16.43 3.39
CA GLY A 97 -21.39 16.36 2.12
C GLY A 97 -19.93 15.88 2.18
N ARG A 98 -19.55 15.18 3.27
CA ARG A 98 -18.21 14.63 3.41
C ARG A 98 -18.21 13.12 3.44
N TRP A 99 -17.22 12.53 2.80
CA TRP A 99 -16.93 11.10 2.94
C TRP A 99 -16.22 10.86 4.27
N ARG A 100 -16.82 10.06 5.14
CA ARG A 100 -16.19 9.54 6.34
C ARG A 100 -15.59 8.18 6.00
N CYS A 101 -14.26 8.11 5.97
CA CYS A 101 -13.48 6.92 5.65
C CYS A 101 -12.79 6.40 6.91
N VAL A 102 -13.08 5.15 7.29
CA VAL A 102 -12.31 4.45 8.33
C VAL A 102 -11.10 3.82 7.65
N CYS A 103 -9.91 4.14 8.13
CA CYS A 103 -8.67 3.78 7.47
C CYS A 103 -7.67 3.17 8.45
N ARG A 104 -6.79 2.31 7.92
CA ARG A 104 -5.70 1.65 8.66
C ARG A 104 -4.37 1.84 7.94
N ASP A 105 -3.33 2.13 8.70
CA ASP A 105 -1.95 2.03 8.22
C ASP A 105 -1.52 0.57 8.28
N LEU A 106 -1.58 -0.13 7.15
CA LEU A 106 -1.25 -1.55 7.09
C LEU A 106 0.24 -1.81 7.34
N ALA A 107 1.12 -0.86 7.03
CA ALA A 107 2.55 -1.01 7.29
C ALA A 107 2.81 -1.11 8.80
N ILE A 108 2.19 -0.23 9.58
CA ILE A 108 2.29 -0.26 11.04
C ILE A 108 1.53 -1.45 11.62
N ALA A 109 0.27 -1.64 11.24
CA ALA A 109 -0.59 -2.68 11.81
C ALA A 109 -0.06 -4.10 11.58
N GLN A 110 0.67 -4.31 10.48
CA GLN A 110 1.21 -5.62 10.10
C GLN A 110 2.73 -5.76 10.35
N GLY A 111 3.37 -4.74 10.96
CA GLY A 111 4.79 -4.77 11.30
C GLY A 111 5.71 -4.89 10.08
N LEU A 112 5.48 -4.05 9.05
CA LEU A 112 6.37 -3.94 7.91
C LEU A 112 7.49 -2.96 8.28
N ASP A 113 8.57 -3.49 8.82
CA ASP A 113 9.67 -2.73 9.43
C ASP A 113 10.87 -2.50 8.50
N GLN A 114 10.83 -3.09 7.30
CA GLN A 114 11.85 -2.95 6.28
C GLN A 114 11.33 -2.15 5.09
N TYR A 115 12.24 -1.58 4.31
CA TYR A 115 11.91 -0.90 3.07
C TYR A 115 12.66 -1.56 1.92
N VAL A 116 11.95 -1.93 0.88
CA VAL A 116 12.54 -2.56 -0.30
C VAL A 116 12.34 -1.69 -1.54
N ASP A 117 13.23 -1.85 -2.50
CA ASP A 117 13.08 -1.26 -3.82
C ASP A 117 12.68 -2.33 -4.82
N VAL A 118 11.74 -2.01 -5.70
CA VAL A 118 11.32 -2.87 -6.81
C VAL A 118 11.92 -2.32 -8.09
N GLU A 119 12.62 -3.17 -8.81
CA GLU A 119 13.24 -2.87 -10.09
C GLU A 119 12.58 -3.68 -11.20
N VAL A 120 12.53 -3.11 -12.42
CA VAL A 120 12.01 -3.76 -13.61
C VAL A 120 13.12 -3.97 -14.64
N ALA A 121 13.13 -5.13 -15.26
CA ALA A 121 14.07 -5.47 -16.32
C ALA A 121 13.69 -4.79 -17.63
N ILE A 122 14.62 -4.06 -18.24
CA ILE A 122 14.50 -3.54 -19.59
C ILE A 122 15.49 -4.28 -20.47
N SER A 123 14.95 -5.04 -21.42
CA SER A 123 15.78 -5.72 -22.43
C SER A 123 16.04 -4.81 -23.63
N THR A 124 17.29 -4.68 -24.00
CA THR A 124 17.73 -3.95 -25.18
C THR A 124 18.53 -4.87 -26.09
N LYS A 125 18.29 -4.78 -27.40
CA LYS A 125 19.07 -5.51 -28.40
C LYS A 125 20.06 -4.57 -29.06
N ASP A 126 21.32 -5.00 -29.11
CA ASP A 126 22.32 -4.25 -29.84
C ASP A 126 22.18 -4.45 -31.38
N PRO A 127 22.87 -3.66 -32.22
CA PRO A 127 22.82 -3.82 -33.68
C PRO A 127 23.33 -5.18 -34.18
N ALA A 128 24.07 -5.91 -33.36
CA ALA A 128 24.56 -7.27 -33.67
C ALA A 128 23.57 -8.36 -33.23
N GLY A 129 22.46 -7.98 -32.56
CA GLY A 129 21.41 -8.88 -32.12
C GLY A 129 21.63 -9.48 -30.73
N ALA A 130 22.68 -9.08 -30.01
CA ALA A 130 22.89 -9.50 -28.64
C ALA A 130 21.89 -8.78 -27.69
N GLU A 131 21.27 -9.54 -26.82
CA GLU A 131 20.30 -9.03 -25.84
C GLU A 131 21.02 -8.72 -24.54
N SER A 132 20.82 -7.50 -24.04
CA SER A 132 21.29 -7.09 -22.72
C SER A 132 20.11 -6.66 -21.86
N VAL A 133 20.11 -7.08 -20.59
CA VAL A 133 19.09 -6.72 -19.59
C VAL A 133 19.68 -5.71 -18.65
N THR A 134 18.98 -4.59 -18.47
CA THR A 134 19.30 -3.57 -17.47
C THR A 134 18.15 -3.44 -16.50
N TRP A 135 18.47 -3.23 -15.21
CA TRP A 135 17.49 -3.08 -14.16
C TRP A 135 17.26 -1.60 -13.84
N HIS A 136 16.03 -1.19 -13.84
CA HIS A 136 15.63 0.20 -13.57
C HIS A 136 14.71 0.26 -12.34
N PRO A 137 14.90 1.25 -11.44
CA PRO A 137 13.99 1.45 -10.33
C PRO A 137 12.57 1.70 -10.84
N TRP A 138 11.61 0.93 -10.34
CA TRP A 138 10.20 1.10 -10.65
C TRP A 138 9.41 1.66 -9.43
N ARG A 139 9.68 1.12 -8.25
CA ARG A 139 9.15 1.61 -6.97
C ARG A 139 10.26 1.59 -5.94
N THR A 140 10.38 2.64 -5.14
CA THR A 140 11.41 2.75 -4.09
C THR A 140 10.75 2.94 -2.74
N GLY A 141 11.40 2.42 -1.68
CA GLY A 141 10.95 2.62 -0.31
C GLY A 141 9.60 1.96 0.00
N VAL A 142 9.32 0.78 -0.58
CA VAL A 142 8.08 0.04 -0.31
C VAL A 142 8.20 -0.63 1.07
N PRO A 143 7.30 -0.33 2.03
CA PRO A 143 7.29 -1.02 3.31
C PRO A 143 7.06 -2.52 3.12
N ALA A 144 7.93 -3.33 3.72
CA ALA A 144 7.93 -4.76 3.52
C ALA A 144 8.36 -5.52 4.78
N ARG A 145 8.05 -6.81 4.81
CA ARG A 145 8.61 -7.79 5.74
C ARG A 145 9.14 -8.96 4.96
N ILE A 146 10.44 -9.25 5.09
CA ILE A 146 11.10 -10.40 4.46
C ILE A 146 11.12 -11.53 5.49
N GLN A 147 10.54 -12.68 5.14
CA GLN A 147 10.39 -13.79 6.06
C GLN A 147 10.75 -15.12 5.40
N PRO A 148 11.65 -15.94 6.02
CA PRO A 148 11.84 -17.31 5.60
C PRO A 148 10.59 -18.14 5.96
N VAL A 149 10.07 -18.87 4.97
CA VAL A 149 8.89 -19.73 5.15
C VAL A 149 9.32 -21.15 5.44
N ARG A 150 10.34 -21.62 4.72
CA ARG A 150 10.85 -22.97 4.84
C ARG A 150 12.34 -23.00 4.54
N SER A 151 13.09 -23.73 5.35
CA SER A 151 14.49 -24.07 5.05
C SER A 151 14.59 -25.58 4.88
N THR A 152 15.04 -26.02 3.72
CA THR A 152 15.32 -27.43 3.44
C THR A 152 16.82 -27.62 3.36
N VAL A 153 17.34 -28.59 4.11
CA VAL A 153 18.73 -28.99 4.05
C VAL A 153 18.80 -30.31 3.27
N GLU A 154 19.41 -30.28 2.10
CA GLU A 154 19.71 -31.49 1.34
C GLU A 154 21.18 -31.82 1.54
N ASP A 155 21.43 -32.97 2.21
CA ASP A 155 22.75 -33.55 2.34
C ASP A 155 22.93 -34.59 1.23
N ASP A 156 23.60 -34.23 0.14
CA ASP A 156 24.07 -35.17 -0.87
C ASP A 156 25.56 -35.39 -0.66
N TYR A 157 25.95 -36.63 -0.59
CA TYR A 157 27.24 -37.31 -0.26
C TYR A 157 28.55 -36.47 -0.20
N GLN A 158 28.57 -35.25 -0.73
CA GLN A 158 29.70 -34.30 -0.65
C GLN A 158 29.27 -32.81 -0.66
N ARG A 159 27.98 -32.50 -0.68
CA ARG A 159 27.50 -31.14 -0.81
C ARG A 159 26.26 -30.92 0.07
N ARG A 160 26.41 -30.06 1.06
CA ARG A 160 25.28 -29.59 1.86
C ARG A 160 24.68 -28.37 1.16
N THR A 161 23.48 -28.52 0.61
CA THR A 161 22.75 -27.41 0.01
C THR A 161 21.62 -26.99 0.95
N VAL A 162 21.65 -25.74 1.37
CA VAL A 162 20.55 -25.13 2.14
C VAL A 162 19.75 -24.27 1.16
N SER A 163 18.52 -24.67 0.89
CA SER A 163 17.58 -23.84 0.14
C SER A 163 16.56 -23.24 1.10
N SER A 164 16.36 -21.95 1.03
CA SER A 164 15.35 -21.24 1.81
C SER A 164 14.29 -20.71 0.86
N GLU A 165 13.03 -21.09 1.11
CA GLU A 165 11.90 -20.42 0.50
C GLU A 165 11.66 -19.13 1.29
N LEU A 166 11.70 -17.99 0.60
CA LEU A 166 11.51 -16.67 1.18
C LEU A 166 10.21 -16.07 0.66
N LYS A 167 9.52 -15.36 1.53
CA LYS A 167 8.37 -14.53 1.17
C LYS A 167 8.62 -13.09 1.58
N ILE A 168 8.19 -12.20 0.71
CA ILE A 168 8.14 -10.77 0.98
C ILE A 168 6.68 -10.36 1.08
N TYR A 169 6.31 -9.72 2.18
CA TYR A 169 4.97 -9.21 2.45
C TYR A 169 4.98 -7.70 2.28
N VAL A 170 4.04 -7.18 1.50
CA VAL A 170 3.86 -5.74 1.26
C VAL A 170 2.40 -5.34 1.44
N ALA A 171 2.17 -4.09 1.83
CA ALA A 171 0.80 -3.56 1.99
C ALA A 171 0.17 -3.18 0.65
N ASP A 172 1.00 -2.76 -0.31
CA ASP A 172 0.53 -2.35 -1.62
C ASP A 172 0.24 -3.55 -2.51
N GLN A 173 -0.83 -3.48 -3.30
CA GLN A 173 -1.09 -4.43 -4.37
C GLN A 173 -0.27 -4.02 -5.60
N LEU A 174 0.86 -4.68 -5.81
CA LEU A 174 1.79 -4.38 -6.90
C LEU A 174 1.59 -5.36 -8.06
N PRO A 175 1.46 -4.91 -9.31
CA PRO A 175 1.38 -5.78 -10.48
C PRO A 175 2.77 -6.32 -10.84
N LEU A 176 3.30 -7.22 -10.00
CA LEU A 176 4.63 -7.82 -10.18
C LEU A 176 4.54 -9.10 -11.02
N ASP A 177 5.56 -9.31 -11.83
CA ASP A 177 5.78 -10.52 -12.63
C ASP A 177 7.27 -10.90 -12.65
N GLU A 178 7.63 -11.86 -13.47
CA GLU A 178 9.00 -12.38 -13.64
C GLU A 178 10.01 -11.33 -14.17
N THR A 179 9.52 -10.19 -14.68
CA THR A 179 10.38 -9.09 -15.16
C THR A 179 10.77 -8.14 -14.02
N HIS A 180 10.28 -8.39 -12.81
CA HIS A 180 10.59 -7.59 -11.64
C HIS A 180 11.55 -8.33 -10.70
N ARG A 181 12.39 -7.55 -10.02
CA ARG A 181 13.17 -8.02 -8.87
C ARG A 181 13.06 -7.07 -7.71
N ILE A 182 13.33 -7.55 -6.52
CA ILE A 182 13.26 -6.79 -5.29
C ILE A 182 14.66 -6.67 -4.71
N ARG A 183 15.05 -5.44 -4.36
CA ARG A 183 16.30 -5.17 -3.65
C ARG A 183 16.01 -4.81 -2.20
N ALA A 184 16.60 -5.57 -1.27
CA ALA A 184 16.55 -5.29 0.16
C ALA A 184 17.53 -4.18 0.57
N PRO A 185 17.36 -3.60 1.78
CA PRO A 185 18.23 -2.52 2.28
C PRO A 185 19.71 -2.91 2.42
N ASP A 186 19.99 -4.19 2.63
CA ASP A 186 21.36 -4.74 2.72
C ASP A 186 22.02 -4.98 1.35
N GLY A 187 21.31 -4.68 0.27
CA GLY A 187 21.77 -4.88 -1.11
C GLY A 187 21.45 -6.25 -1.69
N THR A 188 20.90 -7.17 -0.90
CA THR A 188 20.46 -8.49 -1.40
C THR A 188 19.36 -8.31 -2.43
N THR A 189 19.48 -9.04 -3.55
CA THR A 189 18.48 -9.03 -4.63
C THR A 189 17.69 -10.33 -4.65
N TYR A 190 16.40 -10.18 -4.92
CA TYR A 190 15.45 -11.28 -4.97
C TYR A 190 14.70 -11.26 -6.30
N ARG A 191 14.72 -12.38 -6.99
CA ARG A 191 13.88 -12.59 -8.19
C ARG A 191 12.47 -12.96 -7.75
N VAL A 192 11.46 -12.33 -8.35
CA VAL A 192 10.06 -12.68 -8.15
C VAL A 192 9.75 -14.00 -8.87
N VAL A 193 9.16 -14.93 -8.13
CA VAL A 193 8.75 -16.25 -8.65
C VAL A 193 7.23 -16.33 -8.79
N GLY A 194 6.51 -15.68 -7.87
CA GLY A 194 5.06 -15.63 -7.87
C GLY A 194 4.53 -14.57 -6.94
N CYS A 195 3.30 -14.16 -7.19
CA CYS A 195 2.62 -13.17 -6.37
C CYS A 195 1.22 -13.65 -6.05
N ARG A 196 0.81 -13.43 -4.81
CA ARG A 196 -0.56 -13.66 -4.36
C ARG A 196 -1.11 -12.37 -3.78
N ASN A 197 -2.10 -11.82 -4.46
CA ASN A 197 -2.83 -10.66 -3.95
C ASN A 197 -3.59 -11.01 -2.68
N ALA A 198 -3.72 -10.02 -1.79
CA ALA A 198 -4.51 -10.17 -0.59
C ALA A 198 -5.97 -10.47 -0.93
N GLU A 199 -6.54 -11.50 -0.31
CA GLU A 199 -7.97 -11.82 -0.44
C GLU A 199 -8.85 -10.86 0.37
N ARG A 200 -8.26 -10.20 1.38
CA ARG A 200 -8.93 -9.24 2.25
C ARG A 200 -8.25 -7.87 2.14
N ILE A 201 -9.04 -6.82 2.29
CA ILE A 201 -8.59 -5.43 2.18
C ILE A 201 -7.50 -5.09 3.21
N ASP A 202 -7.56 -5.71 4.39
CA ASP A 202 -6.63 -5.52 5.50
C ASP A 202 -5.49 -6.56 5.54
N ALA A 203 -5.35 -7.37 4.50
CA ALA A 203 -4.29 -8.36 4.37
C ALA A 203 -3.17 -7.85 3.47
N LEU A 204 -2.00 -8.49 3.61
CA LEU A 204 -0.81 -8.16 2.83
C LEU A 204 -0.79 -8.97 1.52
N MET A 205 -0.19 -8.38 0.49
CA MET A 205 0.24 -9.10 -0.69
C MET A 205 1.44 -9.98 -0.34
N GLU A 206 1.42 -11.24 -0.76
CA GLU A 206 2.54 -12.18 -0.61
C GLU A 206 3.30 -12.29 -1.93
N ILE A 207 4.61 -12.18 -1.85
CA ILE A 207 5.52 -12.31 -2.99
C ILE A 207 6.47 -13.47 -2.69
N ASP A 208 6.38 -14.53 -3.47
CA ASP A 208 7.31 -15.65 -3.42
C ASP A 208 8.59 -15.26 -4.18
N VAL A 209 9.73 -15.39 -3.52
CA VAL A 209 11.00 -14.91 -4.07
C VAL A 209 12.12 -15.91 -3.88
N VAL A 210 13.13 -15.81 -4.75
CA VAL A 210 14.40 -16.53 -4.64
C VAL A 210 15.54 -15.54 -4.62
N GLU A 211 16.46 -15.71 -3.67
CA GLU A 211 17.68 -14.90 -3.58
C GLU A 211 18.55 -15.10 -4.82
N GLU A 212 18.92 -14.02 -5.49
CA GLU A 212 19.89 -14.03 -6.57
C GLU A 212 21.29 -13.93 -5.98
N ARG A 213 22.11 -14.93 -6.28
CA ARG A 213 23.53 -14.93 -5.94
C ARG A 213 24.32 -14.60 -7.21
N ASP A 214 25.02 -13.50 -7.16
CA ASP A 214 26.01 -13.12 -8.19
C ASP A 214 27.15 -14.13 -8.31
#